data_84bae910381fd1400ee4e037209b17b7
#
_entry.id   84bae910381fd1400ee4e037209b17b7
#
_cell.length_a   1.000
_cell.length_b   1.000
_cell.length_c   1.000
_cell.angle_alpha   90.00
_cell.angle_beta   90.00
_cell.angle_gamma   90.00
#
_symmetry.space_group_name_H-M   'P 1'
#
loop_
_entity.id
_entity.type
_entity.pdbx_description
1 polymer ?
#
loop_
_entity_poly.entity_id
_entity_poly.type
_entity_poly.pdbx_seq_one_letter_code
_entity_poly.pdbx_strand_id
1 'polypeptide(L)'
;MNKQEVMAKVALTEKDTGSPEVQVALLSAHINELNEHLKKNPNDHHSRRGLLKMVGRRRNLLAYLQKKDIERYRALIATLGLRK
;
A
#
# COMPACT_ATOMS: atom_id res chain seq x y z
N MET A 1 9.75 -7.11 2.51
CA MET A 1 9.69 -5.77 3.12
C MET A 1 8.74 -5.83 4.31
N ASN A 2 9.20 -5.48 5.49
CA ASN A 2 8.35 -5.48 6.68
C ASN A 2 7.71 -4.11 6.87
N LYS A 3 6.78 -4.01 7.83
CA LYS A 3 6.04 -2.77 8.05
C LYS A 3 6.94 -1.62 8.48
N GLN A 4 7.94 -1.90 9.31
CA GLN A 4 8.85 -0.85 9.78
C GLN A 4 9.69 -0.28 8.64
N GLU A 5 10.17 -1.13 7.76
CA GLU A 5 10.92 -0.69 6.59
C GLU A 5 10.08 0.18 5.65
N VAL A 6 8.82 -0.23 5.46
CA VAL A 6 7.89 0.53 4.62
C VAL A 6 7.61 1.89 5.24
N MET A 7 7.37 1.95 6.54
CA MET A 7 7.11 3.20 7.23
C MET A 7 8.32 4.14 7.20
N ALA A 8 9.52 3.60 7.41
CA ALA A 8 10.73 4.39 7.36
C ALA A 8 10.96 4.99 5.98
N LYS A 9 10.53 4.26 4.94
CA LYS A 9 10.71 4.68 3.56
C LYS A 9 9.81 5.85 3.16
N VAL A 10 8.61 5.93 3.71
CA VAL A 10 7.60 6.91 3.30
C VAL A 10 7.22 7.91 4.38
N ALA A 11 7.53 7.64 5.62
CA ALA A 11 7.18 8.54 6.72
C ALA A 11 7.99 9.83 6.62
N LEU A 12 7.32 10.96 6.73
CA LEU A 12 7.96 12.26 6.71
C LEU A 12 8.50 12.63 8.10
N THR A 13 7.89 12.08 9.13
CA THR A 13 8.33 12.23 10.52
C THR A 13 8.10 10.91 11.25
N GLU A 14 8.72 10.76 12.42
CA GLU A 14 8.57 9.56 13.22
C GLU A 14 7.14 9.33 13.66
N LYS A 15 6.33 10.38 13.72
CA LYS A 15 4.94 10.31 14.19
C LYS A 15 3.94 10.20 13.06
N ASP A 16 4.39 10.17 11.82
CA ASP A 16 3.51 10.19 10.67
C ASP A 16 3.03 8.79 10.31
N THR A 17 2.20 8.21 11.18
CA THR A 17 1.65 6.87 10.98
C THR A 17 0.26 6.86 10.40
N GLY A 18 -0.41 8.02 10.37
CA GLY A 18 -1.78 8.13 9.87
C GLY A 18 -1.91 8.80 8.52
N SER A 19 -0.80 9.18 7.88
CA SER A 19 -0.89 9.86 6.59
C SER A 19 -1.34 8.89 5.50
N PRO A 20 -1.94 9.39 4.40
CA PRO A 20 -2.30 8.55 3.27
C PRO A 20 -1.10 7.79 2.70
N GLU A 21 0.07 8.42 2.68
CA GLU A 21 1.28 7.78 2.18
C GLU A 21 1.64 6.54 3.00
N VAL A 22 1.60 6.66 4.33
CA VAL A 22 1.91 5.53 5.21
C VAL A 22 0.87 4.43 5.04
N GLN A 23 -0.41 4.79 4.97
CA GLN A 23 -1.48 3.81 4.78
C GLN A 23 -1.32 3.04 3.47
N VAL A 24 -1.00 3.74 2.38
CA VAL A 24 -0.76 3.09 1.09
C VAL A 24 0.44 2.16 1.16
N ALA A 25 1.51 2.59 1.83
CA ALA A 25 2.71 1.77 1.97
C ALA A 25 2.43 0.49 2.76
N LEU A 26 1.70 0.59 3.86
CA LEU A 26 1.33 -0.57 4.66
C LEU A 26 0.41 -1.52 3.89
N LEU A 27 -0.57 -0.98 3.16
CA LEU A 27 -1.44 -1.79 2.32
C LEU A 27 -0.64 -2.50 1.24
N SER A 28 0.31 -1.82 0.62
CA SER A 28 1.16 -2.42 -0.41
C SER A 28 1.98 -3.59 0.14
N ALA A 29 2.51 -3.45 1.35
CA ALA A 29 3.24 -4.54 1.99
C ALA A 29 2.33 -5.74 2.25
N HIS A 30 1.12 -5.51 2.78
CA HIS A 30 0.13 -6.57 3.01
C HIS A 30 -0.29 -7.23 1.71
N ILE A 31 -0.51 -6.45 0.66
CA ILE A 31 -0.90 -6.97 -0.65
C ILE A 31 0.19 -7.91 -1.18
N ASN A 32 1.46 -7.52 -1.05
CA ASN A 32 2.56 -8.35 -1.49
C ASN A 32 2.64 -9.67 -0.70
N GLU A 33 2.42 -9.59 0.62
CA GLU A 33 2.39 -10.79 1.48
C GLU A 33 1.27 -11.74 1.05
N LEU A 34 0.07 -11.21 0.80
CA LEU A 34 -1.06 -12.02 0.37
C LEU A 34 -0.86 -12.61 -1.02
N ASN A 35 -0.23 -11.86 -1.93
CA ASN A 35 0.09 -12.39 -3.25
C ASN A 35 1.03 -13.60 -3.14
N GLU A 36 2.04 -13.52 -2.29
CA GLU A 36 2.94 -14.65 -2.06
C GLU A 36 2.20 -15.83 -1.43
N HIS A 37 1.32 -15.54 -0.46
CA HIS A 37 0.51 -16.58 0.17
C HIS A 37 -0.38 -17.29 -0.86
N LEU A 38 -1.02 -16.53 -1.75
CA LEU A 38 -1.93 -17.08 -2.74
C LEU A 38 -1.22 -17.87 -3.84
N LYS A 39 0.03 -17.55 -4.12
CA LYS A 39 0.83 -18.36 -5.04
C LYS A 39 1.01 -19.77 -4.51
N LYS A 40 1.15 -19.91 -3.20
CA LYS A 40 1.32 -21.21 -2.53
C LYS A 40 -0.03 -21.87 -2.21
N ASN A 41 -1.08 -21.07 -2.09
CA ASN A 41 -2.41 -21.54 -1.67
C ASN A 41 -3.48 -20.96 -2.60
N PRO A 42 -3.53 -21.40 -3.87
CA PRO A 42 -4.43 -20.78 -4.85
C PRO A 42 -5.91 -20.99 -4.56
N ASN A 43 -6.25 -21.94 -3.69
CA ASN A 43 -7.64 -22.22 -3.34
C ASN A 43 -8.11 -21.48 -2.08
N ASP A 44 -7.29 -20.60 -1.54
CA ASP A 44 -7.65 -19.82 -0.35
C ASP A 44 -8.50 -18.61 -0.78
N HIS A 45 -9.79 -18.84 -0.94
CA HIS A 45 -10.72 -17.81 -1.40
C HIS A 45 -10.93 -16.71 -0.37
N HIS A 46 -10.77 -17.01 0.90
CA HIS A 46 -10.90 -16.02 1.97
C HIS A 46 -9.80 -14.97 1.88
N SER A 47 -8.56 -15.42 1.72
CA SER A 47 -7.42 -14.50 1.55
C SER A 47 -7.52 -13.71 0.26
N ARG A 48 -8.01 -14.33 -0.82
CA ARG A 48 -8.22 -13.62 -2.09
C ARG A 48 -9.22 -12.48 -1.94
N ARG A 49 -10.30 -12.70 -1.20
CA ARG A 49 -11.29 -11.66 -0.93
C ARG A 49 -10.67 -10.51 -0.15
N GLY A 50 -9.87 -10.82 0.87
CA GLY A 50 -9.15 -9.81 1.64
C GLY A 50 -8.19 -9.01 0.77
N LEU A 51 -7.49 -9.68 -0.13
CA LEU A 51 -6.58 -9.02 -1.07
C LEU A 51 -7.33 -8.02 -1.95
N LEU A 52 -8.47 -8.40 -2.50
CA LEU A 52 -9.26 -7.50 -3.34
C LEU A 52 -9.73 -6.27 -2.58
N LYS A 53 -10.11 -6.42 -1.31
CA LYS A 53 -10.50 -5.29 -0.48
C LYS A 53 -9.33 -4.34 -0.25
N MET A 54 -8.14 -4.87 -0.01
CA MET A 54 -6.95 -4.06 0.20
C MET A 54 -6.56 -3.30 -1.08
N VAL A 55 -6.64 -3.95 -2.23
CA VAL A 55 -6.35 -3.32 -3.51
C VAL A 55 -7.30 -2.16 -3.76
N GLY A 56 -8.60 -2.37 -3.50
CA GLY A 56 -9.60 -1.31 -3.64
C GLY A 56 -9.34 -0.13 -2.72
N ARG A 57 -9.00 -0.41 -1.47
CA ARG A 57 -8.70 0.63 -0.49
C ARG A 57 -7.46 1.42 -0.88
N ARG A 58 -6.41 0.73 -1.33
CA ARG A 58 -5.19 1.40 -1.81
C ARG A 58 -5.49 2.32 -2.98
N ARG A 59 -6.31 1.85 -3.93
CA ARG A 59 -6.70 2.65 -5.08
C ARG A 59 -7.43 3.92 -4.66
N ASN A 60 -8.35 3.81 -3.70
CA ASN A 60 -9.09 4.96 -3.20
C ASN A 60 -8.17 5.97 -2.50
N LEU A 61 -7.23 5.49 -1.71
CA LEU A 61 -6.27 6.37 -1.03
C LEU A 61 -5.36 7.07 -2.05
N LEU A 62 -4.93 6.37 -3.07
CA LEU A 62 -4.11 6.96 -4.13
C LEU A 62 -4.88 8.02 -4.92
N ALA A 63 -6.14 7.75 -5.22
CA ALA A 63 -6.99 8.73 -5.91
C ALA A 63 -7.19 9.99 -5.06
N TYR A 64 -7.40 9.82 -3.77
CA TYR A 64 -7.52 10.93 -2.83
C TYR A 64 -6.25 11.76 -2.81
N LEU A 65 -5.10 11.12 -2.71
CA LEU A 65 -3.81 11.80 -2.65
C LEU A 65 -3.52 12.54 -3.96
N GLN A 66 -3.87 11.94 -5.08
CA GLN A 66 -3.67 12.56 -6.39
C GLN A 66 -4.46 13.87 -6.52
N LYS A 67 -5.66 13.91 -5.96
CA LYS A 67 -6.47 15.13 -5.96
C LYS A 67 -5.95 16.17 -4.99
N LYS A 68 -5.45 15.74 -3.84
CA LYS A 68 -5.02 16.66 -2.79
C LYS A 68 -3.63 17.24 -3.07
N ASP A 69 -2.71 16.42 -3.52
CA ASP A 69 -1.32 16.85 -3.73
C ASP A 69 -0.66 15.91 -4.74
N ILE A 70 -0.65 16.33 -5.99
CA ILE A 70 -0.12 15.52 -7.08
C ILE A 70 1.37 15.23 -6.91
N GLU A 71 2.12 16.14 -6.31
CA GLU A 71 3.54 15.92 -6.10
C GLU A 71 3.80 14.80 -5.10
N ARG A 72 3.04 14.78 -4.01
CA ARG A 72 3.13 13.69 -3.02
C ARG A 72 2.73 12.37 -3.64
N TYR A 73 1.69 12.38 -4.47
CA TYR A 73 1.24 11.18 -5.18
C TYR A 73 2.36 10.62 -6.06
N ARG A 74 2.99 11.48 -6.86
CA ARG A 74 4.07 11.06 -7.75
C ARG A 74 5.28 10.53 -6.99
N ALA A 75 5.64 11.21 -5.90
CA ALA A 75 6.76 10.78 -5.06
C ALA A 75 6.48 9.40 -4.46
N LEU A 76 5.26 9.17 -3.99
CA LEU A 76 4.88 7.90 -3.40
C LEU A 76 4.91 6.78 -4.43
N ILE A 77 4.35 7.01 -5.61
CA ILE A 77 4.36 6.02 -6.69
C ILE A 77 5.78 5.61 -7.05
N ALA A 78 6.68 6.60 -7.16
CA ALA A 78 8.08 6.34 -7.47
C ALA A 78 8.76 5.56 -6.35
N THR A 79 8.51 5.95 -5.10
CA THR A 79 9.12 5.31 -3.93
C THR A 79 8.72 3.84 -3.80
N LEU A 80 7.44 3.53 -4.02
CA LEU A 80 6.91 2.19 -3.86
C LEU A 80 6.96 1.34 -5.13
N GLY A 81 7.33 1.95 -6.26
CA GLY A 81 7.34 1.25 -7.53
C GLY A 81 5.97 0.85 -8.03
N LEU A 82 4.95 1.59 -7.67
CA LEU A 82 3.59 1.32 -8.09
C LEU A 82 3.32 1.92 -9.47
N ARG A 83 2.36 1.34 -10.18
CA ARG A 83 1.98 1.83 -11.49
C ARG A 83 0.74 2.71 -11.46
N LYS A 84 0.31 3.13 -10.36
CA LYS A 84 -0.84 4.01 -10.11
C LYS A 84 -1.40 3.73 -8.75
#